data_b2d6a3270d6c4eee4649daaf392eef13
#
_entry.id   b2d6a3270d6c4eee4649daaf392eef13
#
_cell.length_a   1.000
_cell.length_b   1.000
_cell.length_c   1.000
_cell.angle_alpha   90.00
_cell.angle_beta   90.00
_cell.angle_gamma   90.00
#
_symmetry.space_group_name_H-M   'P 1'
#
loop_
_entity.id
_entity.type
_entity.pdbx_description
1 polymer ?
#
loop_
_entity_poly.entity_id
_entity_poly.type
_entity_poly.pdbx_seq_one_letter_code
_entity_poly.pdbx_strand_id
1 'polypeptide(L)'
;MKYLLLLLLSLIPLTSISESKTEVMLNLGILNGGGSDGDFPLDGDLDSWEIVGKHHFSNHLMVELGYQSRNGEYTLTDGQDTDYDSDELKLKIGYQLCDAEDCGVEITPYTGYIRFDAENDLNAFGADISVDQEVTKVPLGIEVWGYSGAWSYGADLSMAHKSKDEQKIDVLAVDQESESNWSFEISIPVRYQINERIFFEGRFIHTRDEFEDEVGNREAEEKNNQFTLGVGVKF
;
A
#
# COMPACT_ATOMS: atom_id res chain seq x y z
N MET A 1 6.89 10.93 -14.64
CA MET A 1 7.19 9.63 -13.98
C MET A 1 8.61 9.09 -14.21
N LYS A 2 9.23 9.09 -15.41
CA LYS A 2 10.61 8.56 -15.65
C LYS A 2 11.72 9.19 -14.79
N TYR A 3 11.53 10.38 -14.25
CA TYR A 3 12.54 11.11 -13.45
C TYR A 3 12.46 10.86 -11.94
N LEU A 4 11.35 10.30 -11.44
CA LEU A 4 11.17 9.98 -10.01
C LEU A 4 12.07 8.83 -9.59
N LEU A 5 12.20 7.81 -10.46
CA LEU A 5 13.07 6.65 -10.24
C LEU A 5 14.56 7.05 -10.15
N LEU A 6 14.99 8.01 -11.00
CA LEU A 6 16.34 8.55 -10.97
C LEU A 6 16.59 9.41 -9.72
N LEU A 7 15.57 10.11 -9.21
CA LEU A 7 15.65 10.88 -7.97
C LEU A 7 15.78 9.97 -6.75
N LEU A 8 15.04 8.87 -6.69
CA LEU A 8 15.12 7.86 -5.63
C LEU A 8 16.51 7.19 -5.59
N LEU A 9 17.08 6.87 -6.75
CA LEU A 9 18.42 6.28 -6.84
C LEU A 9 19.54 7.29 -6.50
N SER A 10 19.30 8.61 -6.71
CA SER A 10 20.29 9.66 -6.39
C SER A 10 20.27 10.08 -4.91
N LEU A 11 19.21 9.74 -4.17
CA LEU A 11 19.07 10.02 -2.74
C LEU A 11 19.75 8.97 -1.85
N ILE A 12 20.30 7.89 -2.43
CA ILE A 12 21.10 6.90 -1.67
C ILE A 12 22.45 7.55 -1.40
N PRO A 13 22.72 8.09 -0.20
CA PRO A 13 24.06 8.59 0.10
C PRO A 13 25.00 7.39 0.17
N LEU A 14 25.94 7.33 -0.75
CA LEU A 14 27.08 6.38 -0.74
C LEU A 14 28.06 6.62 0.43
N THR A 15 27.61 7.29 1.48
CA THR A 15 28.45 7.54 2.65
C THR A 15 28.31 6.38 3.61
N SER A 16 29.40 5.64 3.78
CA SER A 16 29.63 4.65 4.81
C SER A 16 29.52 5.28 6.22
N ILE A 17 28.30 5.45 6.72
CA ILE A 17 28.04 5.67 8.13
C ILE A 17 27.81 4.28 8.71
N SER A 18 28.65 3.85 9.62
CA SER A 18 28.93 2.47 10.02
C SER A 18 27.79 1.71 10.73
N GLU A 19 26.53 2.16 10.66
CA GLU A 19 25.39 1.50 11.30
C GLU A 19 24.05 1.74 10.59
N SER A 20 24.03 2.52 9.50
CA SER A 20 22.79 2.73 8.75
C SER A 20 22.55 1.59 7.76
N LYS A 21 21.33 1.10 7.69
CA LYS A 21 20.93 0.02 6.78
C LYS A 21 19.94 0.58 5.76
N THR A 22 20.23 0.41 4.48
CA THR A 22 19.32 0.76 3.39
C THR A 22 18.86 -0.51 2.69
N GLU A 23 17.58 -0.63 2.45
CA GLU A 23 16.98 -1.72 1.68
C GLU A 23 16.21 -1.13 0.50
N VAL A 24 16.30 -1.77 -0.65
CA VAL A 24 15.44 -1.48 -1.81
C VAL A 24 14.83 -2.78 -2.27
N MET A 25 13.52 -2.80 -2.48
CA MET A 25 12.76 -3.98 -2.83
C MET A 25 11.84 -3.69 -4.01
N LEU A 26 11.74 -4.67 -4.91
CA LEU A 26 10.76 -4.71 -5.99
C LEU A 26 9.82 -5.89 -5.76
N ASN A 27 8.54 -5.62 -5.69
CA ASN A 27 7.47 -6.60 -5.52
C ASN A 27 6.61 -6.68 -6.78
N LEU A 28 6.14 -7.88 -7.08
CA LEU A 28 5.06 -8.15 -8.02
C LEU A 28 3.94 -8.83 -7.24
N GLY A 29 2.70 -8.51 -7.52
CA GLY A 29 1.59 -9.03 -6.74
C GLY A 29 0.30 -9.15 -7.52
N ILE A 30 -0.63 -9.88 -6.93
CA ILE A 30 -2.00 -10.00 -7.36
C ILE A 30 -2.86 -9.54 -6.18
N LEU A 31 -3.79 -8.65 -6.46
CA LEU A 31 -4.80 -8.20 -5.51
C LEU A 31 -6.13 -8.81 -5.93
N ASN A 32 -6.77 -9.51 -4.99
CA ASN A 32 -8.13 -9.98 -5.12
C ASN A 32 -9.00 -9.10 -4.23
N GLY A 33 -9.86 -8.31 -4.84
CA GLY A 33 -10.77 -7.38 -4.18
C GLY A 33 -12.20 -7.87 -4.21
N GLY A 34 -12.90 -7.68 -3.10
CA GLY A 34 -14.32 -7.95 -3.00
C GLY A 34 -14.99 -6.90 -2.10
N GLY A 35 -15.97 -6.17 -2.63
CA GLY A 35 -16.84 -5.32 -1.83
C GLY A 35 -18.00 -6.12 -1.26
N SER A 36 -18.24 -6.05 0.04
CA SER A 36 -19.45 -6.57 0.65
C SER A 36 -20.17 -5.44 1.35
N ASP A 37 -21.13 -4.88 0.71
CA ASP A 37 -22.48 -4.66 1.17
C ASP A 37 -23.31 -3.90 0.14
N GLY A 38 -24.30 -4.59 -0.30
CA GLY A 38 -25.53 -4.10 -0.84
C GLY A 38 -25.57 -3.98 -2.34
N ASP A 39 -24.89 -3.14 -3.01
CA ASP A 39 -25.30 -2.85 -4.39
C ASP A 39 -24.18 -2.98 -5.45
N PHE A 40 -22.93 -3.11 -5.06
CA PHE A 40 -21.79 -3.25 -6.01
C PHE A 40 -20.72 -4.21 -5.48
N PRO A 41 -20.95 -5.54 -5.52
CA PRO A 41 -19.84 -6.46 -5.34
C PRO A 41 -18.90 -6.30 -6.53
N LEU A 42 -17.76 -5.71 -6.28
CA LEU A 42 -16.63 -5.71 -7.19
C LEU A 42 -15.90 -7.04 -6.96
N ASP A 43 -15.82 -7.87 -7.99
CA ASP A 43 -14.99 -9.08 -7.99
C ASP A 43 -14.00 -8.95 -9.13
N GLY A 44 -12.72 -8.96 -8.81
CA GLY A 44 -11.68 -8.79 -9.81
C GLY A 44 -10.29 -9.12 -9.29
N ASP A 45 -9.44 -9.49 -10.22
CA ASP A 45 -8.03 -9.72 -9.99
C ASP A 45 -7.22 -8.57 -10.60
N LEU A 46 -6.45 -7.86 -9.79
CA LEU A 46 -5.56 -6.80 -10.26
C LEU A 46 -4.11 -7.25 -10.17
N ASP A 47 -3.37 -7.04 -11.24
CA ASP A 47 -1.93 -7.14 -11.23
C ASP A 47 -1.33 -5.90 -10.56
N SER A 48 -0.27 -6.09 -9.79
CA SER A 48 0.41 -4.99 -9.12
C SER A 48 1.92 -5.12 -9.21
N TRP A 49 2.58 -3.97 -9.21
CA TRP A 49 4.00 -3.89 -8.92
C TRP A 49 4.26 -2.77 -7.92
N GLU A 50 5.26 -2.97 -7.06
CA GLU A 50 5.64 -2.03 -6.01
C GLU A 50 7.15 -1.91 -5.94
N ILE A 51 7.66 -0.70 -5.74
CA ILE A 51 9.04 -0.45 -5.36
C ILE A 51 9.06 0.22 -4.00
N VAL A 52 9.86 -0.34 -3.08
CA VAL A 52 10.00 0.18 -1.70
C VAL A 52 11.47 0.44 -1.43
N GLY A 53 11.76 1.63 -0.92
CA GLY A 53 13.05 1.99 -0.34
C GLY A 53 12.89 2.24 1.15
N LYS A 54 13.65 1.52 1.99
CA LYS A 54 13.63 1.65 3.45
C LYS A 54 15.01 1.96 3.97
N HIS A 55 15.12 2.94 4.85
CA HIS A 55 16.38 3.35 5.46
C HIS A 55 16.26 3.44 6.98
N HIS A 56 17.13 2.71 7.67
CA HIS A 56 17.29 2.79 9.11
C HIS A 56 18.54 3.61 9.44
N PHE A 57 18.34 4.71 10.13
CA PHE A 57 19.41 5.57 10.60
C PHE A 57 20.01 5.02 11.90
N SER A 58 21.26 5.36 12.19
CA SER A 58 21.96 4.96 13.43
C SER A 58 21.29 5.45 14.73
N ASN A 59 20.40 6.44 14.65
CA ASN A 59 19.64 6.97 15.78
C ASN A 59 18.26 6.31 15.94
N HIS A 60 18.06 5.11 15.40
CA HIS A 60 16.81 4.35 15.41
C HIS A 60 15.65 4.93 14.59
N LEU A 61 15.86 6.06 13.90
CA LEU A 61 14.86 6.59 12.98
C LEU A 61 14.76 5.68 11.75
N MET A 62 13.53 5.40 11.29
CA MET A 62 13.24 4.69 10.06
C MET A 62 12.48 5.62 9.10
N VAL A 63 12.87 5.61 7.84
CA VAL A 63 12.12 6.24 6.74
C VAL A 63 11.90 5.21 5.65
N GLU A 64 10.66 5.08 5.20
CA GLU A 64 10.27 4.20 4.09
C GLU A 64 9.50 5.01 3.05
N LEU A 65 9.86 4.82 1.79
CA LEU A 65 9.17 5.38 0.65
C LEU A 65 8.77 4.24 -0.29
N GLY A 66 7.49 4.13 -0.58
CA GLY A 66 6.92 3.13 -1.48
C GLY A 66 6.15 3.78 -2.62
N TYR A 67 6.20 3.16 -3.79
CA TYR A 67 5.31 3.45 -4.90
C TYR A 67 4.77 2.14 -5.43
N GLN A 68 3.46 2.06 -5.57
CA GLN A 68 2.75 0.91 -6.11
C GLN A 68 1.86 1.34 -7.27
N SER A 69 1.79 0.52 -8.31
CA SER A 69 0.83 0.66 -9.39
C SER A 69 0.04 -0.64 -9.51
N ARG A 70 -1.24 -0.53 -9.77
CA ARG A 70 -2.17 -1.65 -9.96
C ARG A 70 -2.95 -1.41 -11.24
N ASN A 71 -3.20 -2.48 -11.98
CA ASN A 71 -4.04 -2.46 -13.17
C ASN A 71 -4.75 -3.80 -13.35
N GLY A 72 -5.93 -3.77 -13.93
CA GLY A 72 -6.75 -4.95 -14.19
C GLY A 72 -8.17 -4.62 -14.53
N GLU A 73 -9.03 -5.62 -14.44
CA GLU A 73 -10.44 -5.52 -14.76
C GLU A 73 -11.26 -5.94 -13.54
N TYR A 74 -12.32 -5.20 -13.27
CA TYR A 74 -13.39 -5.61 -12.36
C TYR A 74 -14.63 -5.99 -13.12
N THR A 75 -15.32 -7.00 -12.64
CA THR A 75 -16.66 -7.33 -13.13
C THR A 75 -17.70 -6.77 -12.17
N LEU A 76 -18.56 -5.90 -12.66
CA LEU A 76 -19.69 -5.37 -11.91
C LEU A 76 -20.81 -6.42 -11.75
N THR A 77 -21.72 -6.21 -10.80
CA THR A 77 -22.87 -7.12 -10.53
C THR A 77 -23.78 -7.39 -11.72
N ASP A 78 -23.83 -6.47 -12.67
CA ASP A 78 -24.59 -6.63 -13.91
C ASP A 78 -23.83 -7.41 -15.01
N GLY A 79 -22.59 -7.83 -14.71
CA GLY A 79 -21.72 -8.57 -15.63
C GLY A 79 -20.97 -7.67 -16.61
N GLN A 80 -20.90 -6.37 -16.37
CA GLN A 80 -20.07 -5.45 -17.15
C GLN A 80 -18.64 -5.46 -16.60
N ASP A 81 -17.66 -5.52 -17.50
CA ASP A 81 -16.26 -5.39 -17.15
C ASP A 81 -15.85 -3.91 -17.13
N THR A 82 -14.99 -3.56 -16.22
CA THR A 82 -14.50 -2.21 -15.97
C THR A 82 -13.00 -2.23 -15.90
N ASP A 83 -12.33 -1.40 -16.68
CA ASP A 83 -10.88 -1.19 -16.57
C ASP A 83 -10.57 -0.37 -15.31
N TYR A 84 -9.56 -0.80 -14.57
CA TYR A 84 -9.11 -0.17 -13.36
C TYR A 84 -7.60 0.06 -13.38
N ASP A 85 -7.21 1.29 -13.17
CA ASP A 85 -5.81 1.69 -12.96
C ASP A 85 -5.68 2.47 -11.66
N SER A 86 -4.63 2.18 -10.87
CA SER A 86 -4.35 2.98 -9.68
C SER A 86 -2.87 3.07 -9.37
N ASP A 87 -2.52 4.22 -8.79
CA ASP A 87 -1.18 4.53 -8.30
C ASP A 87 -1.24 4.89 -6.82
N GLU A 88 -0.30 4.38 -6.04
CA GLU A 88 -0.20 4.68 -4.61
C GLU A 88 1.22 5.11 -4.25
N LEU A 89 1.34 6.24 -3.58
CA LEU A 89 2.59 6.73 -3.00
C LEU A 89 2.50 6.66 -1.48
N LYS A 90 3.44 5.94 -0.86
CA LYS A 90 3.54 5.78 0.60
C LYS A 90 4.81 6.43 1.13
N LEU A 91 4.69 7.20 2.20
CA LEU A 91 5.80 7.66 3.03
C LEU A 91 5.53 7.22 4.46
N LYS A 92 6.46 6.46 5.07
CA LYS A 92 6.40 6.11 6.49
C LYS A 92 7.62 6.67 7.21
N ILE A 93 7.40 7.17 8.42
CA ILE A 93 8.45 7.62 9.34
C ILE A 93 8.20 6.89 10.66
N GLY A 94 9.19 6.13 11.11
CA GLY A 94 9.10 5.31 12.31
C GLY A 94 10.31 5.48 13.22
N TYR A 95 10.18 4.94 14.42
CA TYR A 95 11.25 4.91 15.39
C TYR A 95 11.38 3.50 15.97
N GLN A 96 12.52 2.86 15.76
CA GLN A 96 12.81 1.52 16.25
C GLN A 96 13.01 1.57 17.79
N LEU A 97 12.01 1.05 18.51
CA LEU A 97 12.02 0.99 19.98
C LEU A 97 12.91 -0.12 20.51
N CYS A 98 13.02 -1.20 19.74
CA CYS A 98 13.75 -2.39 20.10
C CYS A 98 14.39 -3.00 18.85
N ASP A 99 15.59 -3.48 18.94
CA ASP A 99 16.26 -4.24 17.90
C ASP A 99 16.31 -5.74 18.24
N ALA A 100 16.67 -6.55 17.24
CA ALA A 100 16.70 -8.00 17.40
C ALA A 100 17.77 -8.50 18.36
N GLU A 101 18.86 -7.74 18.56
CA GLU A 101 19.96 -8.13 19.44
C GLU A 101 19.58 -7.98 20.91
N ASP A 102 18.86 -6.89 21.25
CA ASP A 102 18.45 -6.59 22.61
C ASP A 102 17.17 -7.33 23.03
N CYS A 103 16.19 -7.43 22.13
CA CYS A 103 14.84 -7.90 22.45
C CYS A 103 14.47 -9.24 21.79
N GLY A 104 15.28 -9.73 20.87
CA GLY A 104 14.95 -10.89 20.03
C GLY A 104 13.97 -10.59 18.91
N VAL A 105 13.41 -9.39 18.89
CA VAL A 105 12.50 -8.87 17.85
C VAL A 105 12.78 -7.38 17.59
N GLU A 106 12.50 -6.93 16.39
CA GLU A 106 12.47 -5.49 16.09
C GLU A 106 11.04 -4.97 16.23
N ILE A 107 10.86 -3.81 16.85
CA ILE A 107 9.56 -3.16 17.03
C ILE A 107 9.67 -1.70 16.61
N THR A 108 8.92 -1.31 15.59
CA THR A 108 8.96 0.03 15.01
C THR A 108 7.55 0.61 14.86
N PRO A 109 7.06 1.39 15.83
CA PRO A 109 5.89 2.24 15.60
C PRO A 109 6.21 3.30 14.54
N TYR A 110 5.20 3.63 13.72
CA TYR A 110 5.35 4.60 12.65
C TYR A 110 4.08 5.41 12.41
N THR A 111 4.25 6.51 11.71
CA THR A 111 3.21 7.29 11.07
C THR A 111 3.65 7.63 9.65
N GLY A 112 2.79 8.26 8.86
CA GLY A 112 3.18 8.57 7.49
C GLY A 112 2.11 9.32 6.71
N TYR A 113 2.25 9.21 5.40
CA TYR A 113 1.36 9.80 4.42
C TYR A 113 1.20 8.82 3.27
N ILE A 114 -0.04 8.59 2.85
CA ILE A 114 -0.38 7.77 1.71
C ILE A 114 -1.24 8.62 0.78
N ARG A 115 -0.86 8.68 -0.48
CA ARG A 115 -1.67 9.22 -1.55
C ARG A 115 -2.00 8.11 -2.53
N PHE A 116 -3.26 7.97 -2.82
CA PHE A 116 -3.82 7.00 -3.74
C PHE A 116 -4.62 7.74 -4.80
N ASP A 117 -4.33 7.45 -6.06
CA ASP A 117 -5.04 7.98 -7.21
C ASP A 117 -5.56 6.76 -8.01
N ALA A 118 -6.84 6.72 -8.35
CA ALA A 118 -7.44 5.65 -9.13
C ALA A 118 -8.34 6.19 -10.25
N GLU A 119 -8.39 5.47 -11.37
CA GLU A 119 -9.22 5.73 -12.51
C GLU A 119 -10.01 4.46 -12.87
N ASN A 120 -11.31 4.60 -13.02
CA ASN A 120 -12.21 3.53 -13.42
C ASN A 120 -12.95 3.94 -14.69
N ASP A 121 -12.84 3.15 -15.76
CA ASP A 121 -13.56 3.36 -17.00
C ASP A 121 -14.75 2.40 -17.10
N LEU A 122 -15.95 2.96 -17.02
CA LEU A 122 -17.21 2.25 -17.04
C LEU A 122 -17.92 2.48 -18.38
N ASN A 123 -18.42 1.44 -19.01
CA ASN A 123 -19.35 1.59 -20.12
C ASN A 123 -20.78 1.36 -19.63
N ALA A 124 -21.49 2.44 -19.25
CA ALA A 124 -22.85 2.35 -18.75
C ALA A 124 -23.83 3.06 -19.68
N PHE A 125 -24.93 2.39 -20.00
CA PHE A 125 -25.99 2.92 -20.86
C PHE A 125 -25.54 3.33 -22.28
N GLY A 126 -24.42 2.76 -22.77
CA GLY A 126 -23.84 3.09 -24.08
C GLY A 126 -23.05 4.41 -24.10
N ALA A 127 -22.65 4.90 -22.94
CA ALA A 127 -21.73 6.01 -22.76
C ALA A 127 -20.50 5.52 -21.96
N ASP A 128 -19.31 5.98 -22.36
CA ASP A 128 -18.09 5.78 -21.60
C ASP A 128 -18.09 6.80 -20.45
N ILE A 129 -17.98 6.31 -19.22
CA ILE A 129 -17.97 7.11 -18.00
C ILE A 129 -16.64 6.85 -17.32
N SER A 130 -15.83 7.87 -17.12
CA SER A 130 -14.62 7.79 -16.29
C SER A 130 -14.89 8.33 -14.89
N VAL A 131 -14.41 7.61 -13.88
CA VAL A 131 -14.49 7.97 -12.46
C VAL A 131 -13.09 8.06 -11.91
N ASP A 132 -12.65 9.29 -11.63
CA ASP A 132 -11.37 9.55 -10.97
C ASP A 132 -11.57 9.60 -9.45
N GLN A 133 -10.70 8.94 -8.71
CA GLN A 133 -10.67 9.00 -7.25
C GLN A 133 -9.29 9.42 -6.74
N GLU A 134 -9.26 10.39 -5.84
CA GLU A 134 -8.05 10.80 -5.11
C GLU A 134 -8.27 10.65 -3.61
N VAL A 135 -7.48 9.78 -2.96
CA VAL A 135 -7.56 9.53 -1.52
C VAL A 135 -6.23 9.88 -0.85
N THR A 136 -6.30 10.63 0.24
CA THR A 136 -5.16 10.89 1.11
C THR A 136 -5.40 10.29 2.48
N LYS A 137 -4.45 9.48 2.96
CA LYS A 137 -4.52 8.80 4.26
C LYS A 137 -3.32 9.17 5.14
N VAL A 138 -3.54 9.26 6.43
CA VAL A 138 -2.48 9.39 7.44
C VAL A 138 -2.46 8.11 8.27
N PRO A 139 -1.51 7.18 8.02
CA PRO A 139 -1.41 5.94 8.76
C PRO A 139 -0.78 6.14 10.12
N LEU A 140 -1.22 5.32 11.08
CA LEU A 140 -0.58 5.07 12.36
C LEU A 140 -0.44 3.57 12.53
N GLY A 141 0.77 3.07 12.69
CA GLY A 141 1.00 1.63 12.70
C GLY A 141 2.19 1.18 13.53
N ILE A 142 2.34 -0.11 13.57
CA ILE A 142 3.46 -0.79 14.23
C ILE A 142 3.93 -1.96 13.37
N GLU A 143 5.22 -1.98 13.11
CA GLU A 143 5.91 -3.05 12.41
C GLU A 143 6.73 -3.87 13.41
N VAL A 144 6.61 -5.21 13.34
CA VAL A 144 7.33 -6.15 14.20
C VAL A 144 8.04 -7.17 13.33
N TRP A 145 9.32 -7.43 13.60
CA TRP A 145 10.10 -8.45 12.91
C TRP A 145 10.77 -9.42 13.89
N GLY A 146 10.71 -10.72 13.58
CA GLY A 146 11.46 -11.77 14.24
C GLY A 146 12.43 -12.44 13.25
N TYR A 147 13.54 -12.97 13.75
CA TYR A 147 14.62 -13.54 12.97
C TYR A 147 14.95 -14.96 13.40
N SER A 148 15.16 -15.87 12.42
CA SER A 148 15.55 -17.25 12.69
C SER A 148 16.44 -17.76 11.56
N GLY A 149 17.77 -17.69 11.74
CA GLY A 149 18.74 -18.06 10.71
C GLY A 149 18.61 -17.18 9.46
N ALA A 150 18.35 -17.79 8.30
CA ALA A 150 18.15 -17.08 7.05
C ALA A 150 16.71 -16.53 6.87
N TRP A 151 15.81 -16.83 7.79
CA TRP A 151 14.41 -16.41 7.73
C TRP A 151 14.13 -15.21 8.62
N SER A 152 13.28 -14.31 8.13
CA SER A 152 12.67 -13.24 8.93
C SER A 152 11.17 -13.28 8.73
N TYR A 153 10.43 -13.03 9.80
CA TYR A 153 8.97 -13.04 9.82
C TYR A 153 8.49 -11.72 10.40
N GLY A 154 7.61 -11.04 9.69
CA GLY A 154 7.10 -9.76 10.11
C GLY A 154 5.59 -9.74 10.29
N ALA A 155 5.13 -8.73 10.98
CA ALA A 155 3.74 -8.28 11.00
C ALA A 155 3.75 -6.76 10.99
N ASP A 156 2.94 -6.17 10.11
CA ASP A 156 2.66 -4.74 10.08
C ASP A 156 1.16 -4.54 10.29
N LEU A 157 0.81 -3.79 11.31
CA LEU A 157 -0.56 -3.48 11.68
C LEU A 157 -0.73 -1.98 11.61
N SER A 158 -1.65 -1.49 10.80
CA SER A 158 -1.92 -0.06 10.73
C SER A 158 -3.41 0.26 10.66
N MET A 159 -3.71 1.45 11.15
CA MET A 159 -4.96 2.14 10.91
C MET A 159 -4.63 3.48 10.25
N ALA A 160 -5.41 3.88 9.27
CA ALA A 160 -5.23 5.14 8.60
C ALA A 160 -6.51 5.97 8.64
N HIS A 161 -6.38 7.25 8.91
CA HIS A 161 -7.46 8.22 8.78
C HIS A 161 -7.43 8.78 7.36
N LYS A 162 -8.54 8.68 6.63
CA LYS A 162 -8.71 9.31 5.32
C LYS A 162 -8.94 10.80 5.55
N SER A 163 -7.99 11.64 5.15
CA SER A 163 -8.08 13.10 5.31
C SER A 163 -8.69 13.79 4.08
N LYS A 164 -8.75 13.09 2.96
CA LYS A 164 -9.33 13.53 1.70
C LYS A 164 -9.80 12.30 0.93
N ASP A 165 -11.01 12.34 0.42
CA ASP A 165 -11.56 11.35 -0.52
C ASP A 165 -12.43 12.13 -1.52
N GLU A 166 -11.88 12.40 -2.70
CA GLU A 166 -12.55 13.14 -3.76
C GLU A 166 -12.83 12.17 -4.93
N GLN A 167 -14.08 12.14 -5.38
CA GLN A 167 -14.48 11.42 -6.58
C GLN A 167 -15.01 12.40 -7.63
N LYS A 168 -14.53 12.27 -8.85
CA LYS A 168 -14.98 13.05 -9.99
C LYS A 168 -15.57 12.11 -11.04
N ILE A 169 -16.80 12.41 -11.46
CA ILE A 169 -17.51 11.68 -12.51
C ILE A 169 -17.67 12.61 -13.71
N ASP A 170 -16.91 12.34 -14.77
CA ASP A 170 -16.80 13.24 -15.92
C ASP A 170 -18.15 13.56 -16.60
N VAL A 171 -19.05 12.59 -16.72
CA VAL A 171 -20.34 12.75 -17.44
C VAL A 171 -21.35 13.62 -16.67
N LEU A 172 -21.25 13.66 -15.34
CA LEU A 172 -22.23 14.34 -14.49
C LEU A 172 -21.72 15.66 -13.95
N ALA A 173 -20.43 15.99 -14.10
CA ALA A 173 -19.74 17.09 -13.44
C ALA A 173 -20.04 17.15 -11.93
N VAL A 174 -20.11 15.99 -11.30
CA VAL A 174 -20.38 15.83 -9.87
C VAL A 174 -19.05 15.59 -9.19
N ASP A 175 -18.66 16.51 -8.32
CA ASP A 175 -17.58 16.31 -7.36
C ASP A 175 -18.23 15.85 -6.05
N GLN A 176 -17.92 14.64 -5.61
CA GLN A 176 -18.34 14.14 -4.30
C GLN A 176 -17.13 14.13 -3.36
N GLU A 177 -17.30 14.76 -2.20
CA GLU A 177 -16.38 14.60 -1.09
C GLU A 177 -17.01 13.60 -0.12
N SER A 178 -16.30 12.50 0.19
CA SER A 178 -16.72 11.57 1.22
C SER A 178 -16.24 12.05 2.59
N GLU A 179 -17.06 11.90 3.63
CA GLU A 179 -16.61 12.17 5.00
C GLU A 179 -15.50 11.21 5.42
N SER A 180 -14.62 11.69 6.31
CA SER A 180 -13.39 11.00 6.69
C SER A 180 -13.68 9.68 7.40
N ASN A 181 -13.21 8.58 6.83
CA ASN A 181 -13.35 7.24 7.38
C ASN A 181 -12.02 6.59 7.69
N TRP A 182 -12.08 5.44 8.35
CA TRP A 182 -10.91 4.69 8.77
C TRP A 182 -10.61 3.56 7.80
N SER A 183 -9.34 3.30 7.59
CA SER A 183 -8.79 2.18 6.86
C SER A 183 -7.94 1.34 7.80
N PHE A 184 -8.07 0.02 7.75
CA PHE A 184 -7.25 -0.91 8.51
C PHE A 184 -6.44 -1.78 7.58
N GLU A 185 -5.16 -1.98 7.89
CA GLU A 185 -4.28 -2.86 7.11
C GLU A 185 -3.54 -3.81 8.06
N ILE A 186 -3.49 -5.07 7.65
CA ILE A 186 -2.65 -6.11 8.25
C ILE A 186 -1.76 -6.66 7.14
N SER A 187 -0.45 -6.62 7.35
CA SER A 187 0.53 -7.19 6.43
C SER A 187 1.40 -8.21 7.14
N ILE A 188 1.63 -9.35 6.49
CA ILE A 188 2.45 -10.47 7.01
C ILE A 188 3.55 -10.76 5.99
N PRO A 189 4.71 -10.09 6.09
CA PRO A 189 5.87 -10.39 5.27
C PRO A 189 6.67 -11.58 5.84
N VAL A 190 7.18 -12.40 4.92
CA VAL A 190 8.14 -13.48 5.21
C VAL A 190 9.32 -13.32 4.28
N ARG A 191 10.53 -13.22 4.82
CA ARG A 191 11.78 -13.05 4.07
C ARG A 191 12.68 -14.26 4.17
N TYR A 192 13.35 -14.55 3.07
CA TYR A 192 14.46 -15.49 3.01
C TYR A 192 15.73 -14.79 2.52
N GLN A 193 16.74 -14.72 3.37
CA GLN A 193 18.03 -14.10 3.07
C GLN A 193 18.89 -15.10 2.27
N ILE A 194 19.21 -14.76 1.01
CA ILE A 194 20.07 -15.58 0.15
C ILE A 194 21.53 -15.39 0.52
N ASN A 195 21.91 -14.13 0.74
CA ASN A 195 23.26 -13.73 1.16
C ASN A 195 23.14 -12.40 1.94
N GLU A 196 24.27 -11.84 2.35
CA GLU A 196 24.29 -10.59 3.14
C GLU A 196 23.56 -9.41 2.49
N ARG A 197 23.38 -9.44 1.16
CA ARG A 197 22.81 -8.32 0.41
C ARG A 197 21.47 -8.61 -0.22
N ILE A 198 21.17 -9.86 -0.57
CA ILE A 198 20.00 -10.21 -1.38
C ILE A 198 19.03 -11.03 -0.55
N PHE A 199 17.75 -10.69 -0.61
CA PHE A 199 16.67 -11.45 0.01
C PHE A 199 15.46 -11.56 -0.94
N PHE A 200 14.68 -12.62 -0.73
CA PHE A 200 13.33 -12.74 -1.27
C PHE A 200 12.30 -12.41 -0.17
N GLU A 201 11.18 -11.82 -0.56
CA GLU A 201 10.06 -11.59 0.33
C GLU A 201 8.77 -12.08 -0.31
N GLY A 202 7.97 -12.82 0.46
CA GLY A 202 6.55 -13.04 0.18
C GLY A 202 5.76 -12.26 1.21
N ARG A 203 4.69 -11.57 0.79
CA ARG A 203 3.87 -10.75 1.68
C ARG A 203 2.39 -10.99 1.39
N PHE A 204 1.62 -11.19 2.44
CA PHE A 204 0.17 -11.16 2.42
C PHE A 204 -0.29 -9.85 3.06
N ILE A 205 -1.21 -9.15 2.40
CA ILE A 205 -1.79 -7.90 2.87
C ILE A 205 -3.31 -8.06 2.87
N HIS A 206 -3.95 -7.70 3.97
CA HIS A 206 -5.39 -7.58 4.09
C HIS A 206 -5.74 -6.15 4.46
N THR A 207 -6.59 -5.50 3.65
CA THR A 207 -7.11 -4.17 3.93
C THR A 207 -8.60 -4.21 4.13
N ARG A 208 -9.09 -3.33 5.00
CA ARG A 208 -10.50 -3.08 5.24
C ARG A 208 -10.69 -1.57 5.23
N ASP A 209 -11.43 -1.09 4.27
CA ASP A 209 -11.81 0.31 4.12
C ASP A 209 -13.29 0.49 4.49
N GLU A 210 -13.58 1.44 5.37
CA GLU A 210 -14.95 1.82 5.73
C GLU A 210 -15.30 3.10 4.98
N PHE A 211 -16.51 3.15 4.41
CA PHE A 211 -17.05 4.31 3.70
C PHE A 211 -18.39 4.68 4.31
N GLU A 212 -18.62 5.96 4.53
CA GLU A 212 -19.95 6.50 4.88
C GLU A 212 -20.57 7.16 3.65
N ASP A 213 -21.77 6.74 3.28
CA ASP A 213 -22.51 7.37 2.20
C ASP A 213 -23.33 8.55 2.77
N GLU A 214 -23.11 9.77 2.25
CA GLU A 214 -23.80 10.98 2.68
C GLU A 214 -25.33 10.92 2.48
N VAL A 215 -25.83 10.02 1.64
CA VAL A 215 -27.25 10.03 1.21
C VAL A 215 -28.15 9.12 2.03
N GLY A 216 -27.59 8.23 2.88
CA GLY A 216 -28.51 7.27 3.44
C GLY A 216 -28.13 6.46 4.67
N ASN A 217 -27.21 6.83 5.52
CA ASN A 217 -26.75 6.01 6.67
C ASN A 217 -26.35 4.57 6.27
N ARG A 218 -25.78 4.37 5.09
CA ARG A 218 -25.22 3.09 4.68
C ARG A 218 -23.72 3.11 4.92
N GLU A 219 -23.28 2.25 5.80
CA GLU A 219 -21.87 1.91 5.97
C GLU A 219 -21.53 0.92 4.84
N ALA A 220 -20.68 1.30 3.91
CA ALA A 220 -20.10 0.38 2.93
C ALA A 220 -18.72 -0.07 3.43
N GLU A 221 -18.41 -1.33 3.22
CA GLU A 221 -17.16 -1.93 3.63
C GLU A 221 -16.49 -2.59 2.41
N GLU A 222 -15.24 -2.23 2.15
CA GLU A 222 -14.42 -2.87 1.13
C GLU A 222 -13.31 -3.69 1.79
N LYS A 223 -13.16 -4.95 1.36
CA LYS A 223 -12.12 -5.87 1.82
C LYS A 223 -11.26 -6.31 0.65
N ASN A 224 -9.97 -6.10 0.77
CA ASN A 224 -9.01 -6.48 -0.24
C ASN A 224 -7.95 -7.40 0.34
N ASN A 225 -7.60 -8.45 -0.41
CA ASN A 225 -6.49 -9.32 -0.11
C ASN A 225 -5.45 -9.21 -1.22
N GLN A 226 -4.20 -8.95 -0.87
CA GLN A 226 -3.12 -8.85 -1.81
C GLN A 226 -2.01 -9.84 -1.47
N PHE A 227 -1.50 -10.51 -2.47
CA PHE A 227 -0.34 -11.37 -2.37
C PHE A 227 0.79 -10.79 -3.19
N THR A 228 1.96 -10.59 -2.61
CA THR A 228 3.14 -10.10 -3.33
C THR A 228 4.33 -11.02 -3.18
N LEU A 229 5.16 -11.10 -4.21
CA LEU A 229 6.48 -11.72 -4.19
C LEU A 229 7.50 -10.71 -4.67
N GLY A 230 8.59 -10.59 -3.95
CA GLY A 230 9.60 -9.59 -4.25
C GLY A 230 11.02 -10.06 -4.04
N VAL A 231 11.92 -9.26 -4.58
CA VAL A 231 13.35 -9.37 -4.37
C VAL A 231 13.89 -8.04 -3.85
N GLY A 232 14.72 -8.09 -2.82
CA GLY A 232 15.30 -6.90 -2.23
C GLY A 232 16.82 -6.99 -2.12
N VAL A 233 17.43 -5.80 -2.04
CA VAL A 233 18.88 -5.61 -1.89
C VAL A 233 19.15 -4.72 -0.68
N LYS A 234 20.10 -5.12 0.15
CA LYS A 234 20.64 -4.38 1.30
C LYS A 234 21.97 -3.72 0.95
N PHE A 235 22.15 -2.49 1.42
CA PHE A 235 23.37 -1.69 1.22
C PHE A 235 24.00 -1.30 2.55
#